data_9fa8a5192205d56e06c396832166a61a
#
_entry.id   9fa8a5192205d56e06c396832166a61a
#
_cell.length_a   1.000
_cell.length_b   1.000
_cell.length_c   1.000
_cell.angle_alpha   90.00
_cell.angle_beta   90.00
_cell.angle_gamma   90.00
#
_symmetry.space_group_name_H-M   'P 1'
#
loop_
_entity.id
_entity.type
_entity.pdbx_description
1 polymer ?
#
loop_
_entity_poly.entity_id
_entity_poly.type
_entity_poly.pdbx_seq_one_letter_code
_entity_poly.pdbx_strand_id
1 'polypeptide(L)'
;MIKKLIIVLFLLVFINAVYSQKIKKWKITDVVTFYSAKNDTTYVVNFWATFCKPCNEEIPFFIQLIEQYKLKKVKLLLVSVDLASYLPKKLPAFIKANKYKTNHAWLNETNADYFCNKIDSSWSGAIPATIIVNNKKGYRQFFEGEMTAKEFEQFLQVATK
;
A
#
# COMPACT_ATOMS: atom_id res chain seq x y z
N MET A 1 -10.82 -16.97 45.44
CA MET A 1 -11.47 -17.00 44.12
C MET A 1 -11.58 -15.61 43.48
N ILE A 2 -12.05 -14.60 44.20
CA ILE A 2 -12.25 -13.22 43.69
C ILE A 2 -10.98 -12.55 43.14
N LYS A 3 -9.81 -12.71 43.84
CA LYS A 3 -8.52 -12.16 43.33
C LYS A 3 -8.07 -12.70 41.98
N LYS A 4 -8.31 -14.00 41.70
CA LYS A 4 -7.99 -14.60 40.40
C LYS A 4 -8.91 -14.10 39.28
N LEU A 5 -10.19 -13.84 39.61
CA LEU A 5 -11.17 -13.31 38.67
C LEU A 5 -10.82 -11.85 38.25
N ILE A 6 -10.36 -11.03 39.20
CA ILE A 6 -9.94 -9.64 38.96
C ILE A 6 -8.71 -9.60 38.05
N ILE A 7 -7.73 -10.49 38.23
CA ILE A 7 -6.54 -10.57 37.39
C ILE A 7 -6.89 -10.97 35.95
N VAL A 8 -7.82 -11.92 35.76
CA VAL A 8 -8.29 -12.33 34.44
C VAL A 8 -9.04 -11.20 33.73
N LEU A 9 -9.86 -10.44 34.46
CA LEU A 9 -10.59 -9.29 33.94
C LEU A 9 -9.62 -8.15 33.52
N PHE A 10 -8.54 -7.94 34.29
CA PHE A 10 -7.53 -6.92 34.02
C PHE A 10 -6.69 -7.28 32.79
N LEU A 11 -6.41 -8.58 32.56
CA LEU A 11 -5.71 -9.07 31.37
C LEU A 11 -6.55 -8.95 30.08
N LEU A 12 -7.88 -9.05 30.16
CA LEU A 12 -8.78 -8.90 29.01
C LEU A 12 -8.91 -7.44 28.53
N VAL A 13 -8.66 -6.46 29.39
CA VAL A 13 -8.74 -5.02 29.02
C VAL A 13 -7.54 -4.55 28.20
N PHE A 14 -6.39 -5.24 28.26
CA PHE A 14 -5.18 -4.84 27.54
C PHE A 14 -5.08 -5.31 26.08
N ILE A 15 -6.04 -6.12 25.59
CA ILE A 15 -5.95 -6.72 24.23
C ILE A 15 -6.47 -5.79 23.13
N ASN A 16 -7.03 -4.63 23.48
CA ASN A 16 -7.54 -3.66 22.50
C ASN A 16 -6.59 -2.46 22.29
N ALA A 17 -5.28 -2.68 22.24
CA ALA A 17 -4.39 -1.72 21.61
C ALA A 17 -4.70 -1.71 20.10
N VAL A 18 -5.71 -0.93 19.71
CA VAL A 18 -6.00 -0.63 18.32
C VAL A 18 -4.75 0.06 17.77
N TYR A 19 -3.92 -0.69 17.06
CA TYR A 19 -2.87 -0.12 16.22
C TYR A 19 -3.57 0.72 15.13
N SER A 20 -3.91 1.96 15.48
CA SER A 20 -4.20 2.98 14.47
C SER A 20 -2.87 3.26 13.77
N GLN A 21 -2.60 2.59 12.67
CA GLN A 21 -1.44 2.91 11.85
C GLN A 21 -1.61 4.35 11.38
N LYS A 22 -0.78 5.24 11.95
CA LYS A 22 -0.76 6.65 11.54
C LYS A 22 -0.30 6.70 10.08
N ILE A 23 -1.20 7.12 9.18
CA ILE A 23 -0.88 7.27 7.76
C ILE A 23 0.19 8.33 7.61
N LYS A 24 1.30 7.96 7.00
CA LYS A 24 2.43 8.86 6.77
C LYS A 24 2.09 9.84 5.65
N LYS A 25 2.40 11.12 5.87
CA LYS A 25 2.37 12.14 4.81
C LYS A 25 3.69 12.08 4.07
N TRP A 26 3.69 11.63 2.85
CA TRP A 26 4.88 11.46 2.03
C TRP A 26 4.89 12.39 0.83
N LYS A 27 6.07 12.87 0.48
CA LYS A 27 6.36 13.44 -0.82
C LYS A 27 6.63 12.33 -1.83
N ILE A 28 6.54 12.66 -3.13
CA ILE A 28 6.83 11.65 -4.16
C ILE A 28 8.27 11.11 -4.04
N THR A 29 9.20 11.92 -3.58
CA THR A 29 10.58 11.52 -3.31
C THR A 29 10.70 10.47 -2.21
N ASP A 30 9.82 10.51 -1.20
CA ASP A 30 9.77 9.48 -0.15
C ASP A 30 9.26 8.15 -0.71
N VAL A 31 8.26 8.22 -1.62
CA VAL A 31 7.74 7.05 -2.34
C VAL A 31 8.84 6.43 -3.20
N VAL A 32 9.58 7.22 -3.96
CA VAL A 32 10.72 6.75 -4.76
C VAL A 32 11.78 6.12 -3.86
N THR A 33 12.11 6.76 -2.74
CA THR A 33 13.08 6.23 -1.77
C THR A 33 12.66 4.88 -1.20
N PHE A 34 11.36 4.65 -0.97
CA PHE A 34 10.84 3.38 -0.46
C PHE A 34 11.21 2.19 -1.33
N TYR A 35 11.17 2.32 -2.66
CA TYR A 35 11.48 1.23 -3.58
C TYR A 35 12.88 1.29 -4.20
N SER A 36 13.70 2.30 -3.84
CA SER A 36 15.05 2.48 -4.42
C SER A 36 16.14 1.63 -3.77
N ALA A 37 15.84 0.92 -2.68
CA ALA A 37 16.84 0.12 -1.98
C ALA A 37 17.41 -0.99 -2.87
N LYS A 38 18.75 -1.07 -2.97
CA LYS A 38 19.48 -2.09 -3.75
C LYS A 38 19.54 -3.43 -2.99
N ASN A 39 18.39 -4.04 -2.80
CA ASN A 39 18.26 -5.33 -2.14
C ASN A 39 17.34 -6.27 -2.95
N ASP A 40 17.18 -7.51 -2.49
CA ASP A 40 16.34 -8.52 -3.13
C ASP A 40 14.87 -8.47 -2.64
N THR A 41 14.36 -7.27 -2.43
CA THR A 41 12.95 -7.05 -2.11
C THR A 41 12.23 -6.58 -3.36
N THR A 42 11.11 -7.23 -3.68
CA THR A 42 10.18 -6.72 -4.70
C THR A 42 9.24 -5.73 -4.03
N TYR A 43 9.26 -4.51 -4.52
CA TYR A 43 8.40 -3.43 -4.04
C TYR A 43 7.23 -3.27 -5.00
N VAL A 44 6.03 -3.25 -4.47
CA VAL A 44 4.79 -2.91 -5.19
C VAL A 44 4.28 -1.61 -4.60
N VAL A 45 4.14 -0.57 -5.41
CA VAL A 45 3.53 0.70 -5.03
C VAL A 45 2.32 0.92 -5.89
N ASN A 46 1.15 1.03 -5.25
CA ASN A 46 -0.11 1.28 -5.93
C ASN A 46 -0.66 2.65 -5.51
N PHE A 47 -0.97 3.49 -6.50
CA PHE A 47 -1.60 4.80 -6.33
C PHE A 47 -3.11 4.65 -6.48
N TRP A 48 -3.84 5.10 -5.46
CA TRP A 48 -5.27 4.88 -5.32
C TRP A 48 -5.99 6.01 -4.59
N ALA A 49 -7.32 5.99 -4.56
CA ALA A 49 -8.12 6.88 -3.72
C ALA A 49 -9.37 6.18 -3.20
N THR A 50 -9.94 6.69 -2.11
CA THR A 50 -11.15 6.13 -1.48
C THR A 50 -12.37 6.18 -2.40
N PHE A 51 -12.42 7.12 -3.34
CA PHE A 51 -13.50 7.29 -4.33
C PHE A 51 -13.26 6.52 -5.64
N CYS A 52 -12.09 5.93 -5.82
CA CYS A 52 -11.72 5.19 -7.01
C CYS A 52 -12.26 3.75 -6.93
N LYS A 53 -13.36 3.47 -7.65
CA LYS A 53 -13.99 2.15 -7.63
C LYS A 53 -13.06 1.04 -8.11
N PRO A 54 -12.40 1.12 -9.31
CA PRO A 54 -11.51 0.06 -9.78
C PRO A 54 -10.31 -0.15 -8.83
N CYS A 55 -9.78 0.93 -8.20
CA CYS A 55 -8.74 0.77 -7.18
C CYS A 55 -9.19 -0.11 -6.01
N ASN A 56 -10.44 0.09 -5.55
CA ASN A 56 -10.99 -0.64 -4.42
C ASN A 56 -11.35 -2.09 -4.77
N GLU A 57 -11.51 -2.40 -6.05
CA GLU A 57 -11.74 -3.76 -6.56
C GLU A 57 -10.42 -4.55 -6.63
N GLU A 58 -9.29 -3.90 -6.98
CA GLU A 58 -8.00 -4.60 -7.10
C GLU A 58 -7.22 -4.76 -5.78
N ILE A 59 -7.27 -3.79 -4.86
CA ILE A 59 -6.48 -3.80 -3.62
C ILE A 59 -6.66 -5.08 -2.78
N PRO A 60 -7.86 -5.65 -2.60
CA PRO A 60 -8.03 -6.88 -1.83
C PRO A 60 -7.20 -8.05 -2.34
N PHE A 61 -7.19 -8.29 -3.65
CA PHE A 61 -6.40 -9.39 -4.20
C PHE A 61 -4.90 -9.08 -4.27
N PHE A 62 -4.48 -7.81 -4.36
CA PHE A 62 -3.08 -7.44 -4.18
C PHE A 62 -2.59 -7.85 -2.80
N ILE A 63 -3.34 -7.51 -1.75
CA ILE A 63 -3.00 -7.88 -0.37
C ILE A 63 -2.96 -9.41 -0.21
N GLN A 64 -3.96 -10.11 -0.75
CA GLN A 64 -4.04 -11.58 -0.66
C GLN A 64 -2.87 -12.26 -1.37
N LEU A 65 -2.55 -11.86 -2.60
CA LEU A 65 -1.45 -12.44 -3.37
C LEU A 65 -0.10 -12.17 -2.70
N ILE A 66 0.15 -10.94 -2.25
CA ILE A 66 1.41 -10.60 -1.58
C ILE A 66 1.60 -11.40 -0.29
N GLU A 67 0.53 -11.70 0.44
CA GLU A 67 0.59 -12.58 1.60
C GLU A 67 1.10 -13.99 1.23
N GLN A 68 0.72 -14.52 0.05
CA GLN A 68 1.22 -15.80 -0.47
C GLN A 68 2.71 -15.73 -0.85
N TYR A 69 3.20 -14.54 -1.18
CA TYR A 69 4.60 -14.27 -1.55
C TYR A 69 5.48 -13.84 -0.37
N LYS A 70 5.07 -14.03 0.89
CA LYS A 70 5.84 -13.64 2.09
C LYS A 70 7.30 -14.09 2.07
N LEU A 71 7.54 -15.33 1.67
CA LEU A 71 8.90 -15.89 1.59
C LEU A 71 9.75 -15.29 0.46
N LYS A 72 9.13 -14.61 -0.50
CA LYS A 72 9.79 -13.94 -1.63
C LYS A 72 10.14 -12.47 -1.37
N LYS A 73 9.99 -11.99 -0.13
CA LYS A 73 10.31 -10.62 0.28
C LYS A 73 9.58 -9.56 -0.57
N VAL A 74 8.27 -9.68 -0.72
CA VAL A 74 7.44 -8.68 -1.40
C VAL A 74 6.91 -7.67 -0.37
N LYS A 75 6.93 -6.38 -0.71
CA LYS A 75 6.37 -5.28 0.11
C LYS A 75 5.38 -4.47 -0.70
N LEU A 76 4.15 -4.33 -0.18
CA LEU A 76 3.11 -3.45 -0.73
C LEU A 76 3.10 -2.12 0.02
N LEU A 77 3.02 -1.03 -0.74
CA LEU A 77 2.70 0.31 -0.28
C LEU A 77 1.49 0.83 -1.05
N LEU A 78 0.43 1.15 -0.35
CA LEU A 78 -0.73 1.85 -0.89
C LEU A 78 -0.55 3.35 -0.67
N VAL A 79 -0.42 4.11 -1.76
CA VAL A 79 -0.24 5.57 -1.76
C VAL A 79 -1.56 6.21 -2.14
N SER A 80 -2.25 6.80 -1.15
CA SER A 80 -3.50 7.52 -1.39
C SER A 80 -3.22 8.89 -2.02
N VAL A 81 -3.96 9.19 -3.08
CA VAL A 81 -4.03 10.53 -3.70
C VAL A 81 -5.33 11.27 -3.32
N ASP A 82 -6.00 10.86 -2.25
CA ASP A 82 -7.17 11.53 -1.72
C ASP A 82 -6.89 13.00 -1.36
N LEU A 83 -7.93 13.82 -1.32
CA LEU A 83 -7.84 15.19 -0.86
C LEU A 83 -7.29 15.28 0.57
N ALA A 84 -6.53 16.32 0.88
CA ALA A 84 -5.95 16.55 2.21
C ALA A 84 -6.99 16.55 3.34
N SER A 85 -8.22 16.99 3.06
CA SER A 85 -9.34 16.97 4.00
C SER A 85 -9.78 15.57 4.41
N TYR A 86 -9.45 14.53 3.64
CA TYR A 86 -9.79 13.13 3.94
C TYR A 86 -8.83 12.50 4.95
N LEU A 87 -7.59 13.00 4.99
CA LEU A 87 -6.50 12.40 5.76
C LEU A 87 -6.78 12.25 7.27
N PRO A 88 -7.39 13.25 7.98
CA PRO A 88 -7.51 13.13 9.41
C PRO A 88 -8.46 12.03 9.89
N LYS A 89 -9.55 11.77 9.14
CA LYS A 89 -10.62 10.88 9.58
C LYS A 89 -11.09 9.91 8.51
N LYS A 90 -11.42 10.41 7.30
CA LYS A 90 -12.09 9.61 6.25
C LYS A 90 -11.19 8.52 5.70
N LEU A 91 -9.95 8.85 5.34
CA LEU A 91 -8.99 7.89 4.80
C LEU A 91 -8.63 6.77 5.82
N PRO A 92 -8.27 7.06 7.09
CA PRO A 92 -8.03 6.01 8.08
C PRO A 92 -9.26 5.13 8.35
N ALA A 93 -10.45 5.74 8.40
CA ALA A 93 -11.69 5.00 8.61
C ALA A 93 -11.98 4.04 7.44
N PHE A 94 -11.76 4.50 6.20
CA PHE A 94 -11.93 3.70 5.00
C PHE A 94 -10.98 2.50 4.97
N ILE A 95 -9.67 2.73 5.21
CA ILE A 95 -8.65 1.68 5.30
C ILE A 95 -9.01 0.63 6.34
N LYS A 96 -9.49 1.07 7.52
CA LYS A 96 -9.93 0.17 8.61
C LYS A 96 -11.16 -0.64 8.20
N ALA A 97 -12.18 -0.02 7.61
CA ALA A 97 -13.43 -0.67 7.21
C ALA A 97 -13.18 -1.75 6.15
N ASN A 98 -12.29 -1.48 5.19
CA ASN A 98 -11.93 -2.41 4.12
C ASN A 98 -10.80 -3.40 4.52
N LYS A 99 -10.30 -3.32 5.75
CA LYS A 99 -9.26 -4.21 6.29
C LYS A 99 -7.98 -4.22 5.45
N TYR A 100 -7.57 -3.07 4.88
CA TYR A 100 -6.36 -2.95 4.09
C TYR A 100 -5.11 -3.03 4.99
N LYS A 101 -4.69 -4.25 5.31
CA LYS A 101 -3.57 -4.56 6.22
C LYS A 101 -2.24 -4.54 5.46
N THR A 102 -1.72 -3.36 5.15
CA THR A 102 -0.42 -3.19 4.50
C THR A 102 0.20 -1.85 4.87
N ASN A 103 1.29 -1.43 4.21
CA ASN A 103 1.84 -0.09 4.41
C ASN A 103 0.99 0.96 3.69
N HIS A 104 0.80 2.10 4.33
CA HIS A 104 0.03 3.21 3.78
C HIS A 104 0.81 4.52 3.84
N ALA A 105 0.69 5.30 2.77
CA ALA A 105 1.09 6.70 2.73
C ALA A 105 -0.02 7.54 2.09
N TRP A 106 -0.09 8.80 2.46
CA TRP A 106 -0.86 9.80 1.75
C TRP A 106 0.09 10.72 1.00
N LEU A 107 -0.13 10.90 -0.31
CA LEU A 107 0.72 11.72 -1.17
C LEU A 107 0.46 13.20 -0.92
N ASN A 108 1.44 13.88 -0.36
CA ASN A 108 1.39 15.31 -0.08
C ASN A 108 2.00 16.11 -1.24
N GLU A 109 1.39 15.97 -2.41
CA GLU A 109 1.75 16.70 -3.64
C GLU A 109 0.52 17.33 -4.27
N THR A 110 0.71 18.43 -4.97
CA THR A 110 -0.36 19.17 -5.67
C THR A 110 -0.12 19.28 -7.17
N ASN A 111 1.10 19.03 -7.63
CA ASN A 111 1.47 19.10 -9.04
C ASN A 111 1.57 17.67 -9.62
N ALA A 112 0.54 17.28 -10.39
CA ALA A 112 0.47 15.96 -11.01
C ALA A 112 1.60 15.73 -12.03
N ASP A 113 1.90 16.71 -12.86
CA ASP A 113 2.97 16.61 -13.86
C ASP A 113 4.33 16.33 -13.20
N TYR A 114 4.57 16.92 -12.02
CA TYR A 114 5.79 16.67 -11.27
C TYR A 114 5.84 15.25 -10.71
N PHE A 115 4.80 14.82 -9.97
CA PHE A 115 4.88 13.54 -9.27
C PHE A 115 4.68 12.34 -10.19
N CYS A 116 3.85 12.44 -11.22
CA CYS A 116 3.68 11.37 -12.20
C CYS A 116 4.99 11.07 -12.92
N ASN A 117 5.66 12.09 -13.45
CA ASN A 117 6.94 11.95 -14.14
C ASN A 117 8.07 11.39 -13.25
N LYS A 118 7.98 11.54 -11.91
CA LYS A 118 8.94 10.92 -10.96
C LYS A 118 8.74 9.43 -10.83
N ILE A 119 7.53 8.92 -11.10
CA ILE A 119 7.22 7.50 -11.08
C ILE A 119 7.41 6.90 -12.46
N ASP A 120 6.74 7.44 -13.47
CA ASP A 120 6.89 7.01 -14.85
C ASP A 120 6.48 8.13 -15.81
N SER A 121 7.25 8.38 -16.86
CA SER A 121 6.97 9.43 -17.85
C SER A 121 5.71 9.14 -18.68
N SER A 122 5.23 7.90 -18.70
CA SER A 122 4.00 7.49 -19.38
C SER A 122 2.75 7.67 -18.52
N TRP A 123 2.89 7.95 -17.20
CA TRP A 123 1.74 8.08 -16.32
C TRP A 123 0.95 9.36 -16.60
N SER A 124 -0.29 9.21 -17.06
CA SER A 124 -1.20 10.34 -17.35
C SER A 124 -1.76 11.01 -16.07
N GLY A 125 -1.59 10.37 -14.90
CA GLY A 125 -2.20 10.77 -13.63
C GLY A 125 -3.49 10.03 -13.32
N ALA A 126 -3.94 9.12 -14.19
CA ALA A 126 -5.11 8.29 -13.89
C ALA A 126 -4.78 7.24 -12.81
N ILE A 127 -5.79 6.84 -12.05
CA ILE A 127 -5.71 5.80 -11.02
C ILE A 127 -6.77 4.71 -11.28
N PRO A 128 -6.46 3.45 -10.91
CA PRO A 128 -5.26 3.00 -10.24
C PRO A 128 -4.02 3.08 -11.12
N ALA A 129 -2.84 3.22 -10.47
CA ALA A 129 -1.56 3.09 -11.15
C ALA A 129 -0.58 2.33 -10.25
N THR A 130 0.15 1.39 -10.81
CA THR A 130 1.01 0.49 -10.04
C THR A 130 2.41 0.43 -10.63
N ILE A 131 3.42 0.56 -9.77
CA ILE A 131 4.81 0.27 -10.13
C ILE A 131 5.32 -0.92 -9.32
N ILE A 132 5.98 -1.86 -10.00
CA ILE A 132 6.61 -3.05 -9.41
C ILE A 132 8.10 -2.99 -9.70
N VAL A 133 8.93 -3.03 -8.65
CA VAL A 133 10.38 -2.86 -8.75
C VAL A 133 11.11 -3.92 -7.92
N ASN A 134 12.13 -4.56 -8.52
CA ASN A 134 13.15 -5.31 -7.82
C ASN A 134 14.53 -4.86 -8.31
N ASN A 135 15.20 -4.02 -7.54
CA ASN A 135 16.45 -3.38 -7.98
C ASN A 135 17.62 -4.36 -8.11
N LYS A 136 17.66 -5.43 -7.31
CA LYS A 136 18.71 -6.45 -7.42
C LYS A 136 18.59 -7.23 -8.72
N LYS A 137 17.37 -7.44 -9.19
CA LYS A 137 17.07 -8.20 -10.43
C LYS A 137 16.94 -7.31 -11.66
N GLY A 138 17.09 -5.99 -11.52
CA GLY A 138 16.88 -5.03 -12.60
C GLY A 138 15.45 -5.01 -13.14
N TYR A 139 14.48 -5.46 -12.33
CA TYR A 139 13.08 -5.50 -12.76
C TYR A 139 12.37 -4.20 -12.39
N ARG A 140 11.69 -3.62 -13.36
CA ARG A 140 10.82 -2.46 -13.21
C ARG A 140 9.68 -2.54 -14.20
N GLN A 141 8.46 -2.50 -13.70
CA GLN A 141 7.24 -2.47 -14.52
C GLN A 141 6.29 -1.41 -13.98
N PHE A 142 5.79 -0.56 -14.85
CA PHE A 142 4.72 0.39 -14.55
C PHE A 142 3.46 -0.03 -15.30
N PHE A 143 2.31 0.14 -14.65
CA PHE A 143 1.00 -0.14 -15.23
C PHE A 143 0.01 0.92 -14.79
N GLU A 144 -0.67 1.56 -15.73
CA GLU A 144 -1.74 2.52 -15.49
C GLU A 144 -3.09 1.88 -15.88
N GLY A 145 -4.00 1.85 -14.93
CA GLY A 145 -5.30 1.19 -15.03
C GLY A 145 -5.46 0.05 -14.03
N GLU A 146 -6.65 -0.55 -14.04
CA GLU A 146 -6.99 -1.70 -13.19
C GLU A 146 -6.31 -2.97 -13.72
N MET A 147 -5.68 -3.71 -12.81
CA MET A 147 -5.14 -5.05 -13.11
C MET A 147 -6.10 -6.14 -12.65
N THR A 148 -6.13 -7.24 -13.40
CA THR A 148 -6.72 -8.50 -12.92
C THR A 148 -5.76 -9.20 -11.94
N ALA A 149 -6.30 -10.07 -11.07
CA ALA A 149 -5.49 -10.88 -10.17
C ALA A 149 -4.44 -11.72 -10.91
N LYS A 150 -4.78 -12.24 -12.11
CA LYS A 150 -3.88 -13.04 -12.96
C LYS A 150 -2.72 -12.21 -13.49
N GLU A 151 -2.97 -11.00 -13.99
CA GLU A 151 -1.92 -10.09 -14.47
C GLU A 151 -0.98 -9.69 -13.34
N PHE A 152 -1.53 -9.32 -12.18
CA PHE A 152 -0.71 -8.97 -11.03
C PHE A 152 0.15 -10.14 -10.57
N GLU A 153 -0.40 -11.37 -10.52
CA GLU A 153 0.36 -12.55 -10.19
C GLU A 153 1.50 -12.82 -11.19
N GLN A 154 1.25 -12.66 -12.49
CA GLN A 154 2.29 -12.80 -13.54
C GLN A 154 3.44 -11.82 -13.32
N PHE A 155 3.15 -10.54 -13.03
CA PHE A 155 4.17 -9.55 -12.72
C PHE A 155 4.97 -9.92 -11.46
N LEU A 156 4.31 -10.39 -10.40
CA LEU A 156 4.98 -10.84 -9.17
C LEU A 156 5.89 -12.05 -9.45
N GLN A 157 5.43 -13.02 -10.24
CA GLN A 157 6.22 -14.19 -10.59
C GLN A 157 7.52 -13.80 -11.30
N VAL A 158 7.45 -12.87 -12.25
CA VAL A 158 8.64 -12.38 -12.97
C VAL A 158 9.56 -11.58 -12.04
N ALA A 159 9.00 -10.66 -11.25
CA ALA A 159 9.76 -9.78 -10.36
C ALA A 159 10.45 -10.53 -9.21
N THR A 160 10.00 -11.75 -8.87
CA THR A 160 10.51 -12.56 -7.73
C THR A 160 11.38 -13.74 -8.16
N LYS A 161 11.52 -14.04 -9.47
CA LYS A 161 12.47 -15.03 -10.00
C LYS A 161 13.90 -14.53 -9.91
#